data_af9054fd6e4cd86f62e5ff97baf1812e
#
_entry.id   af9054fd6e4cd86f62e5ff97baf1812e
#
_cell.length_a   1.000
_cell.length_b   1.000
_cell.length_c   1.000
_cell.angle_alpha   90.00
_cell.angle_beta   90.00
_cell.angle_gamma   90.00
#
_symmetry.space_group_name_H-M   'P 1'
#
loop_
_entity.id
_entity.type
_entity.pdbx_description
1 polymer ?
#
loop_
_entity_poly.entity_id
_entity_poly.type
_entity_poly.pdbx_seq_one_letter_code
_entity_poly.pdbx_strand_id
1 'polypeptide(L)'
;MGVSVFDLFKIGIGPSSSHTVGPMRAAARFVSRWLDERDLLAQTTRVRAELFGSLAHTGRGHGTDKAVMLGLEGEQPDSVDVERIDARLAAIRDSKSLNVLGRHRIAFDEKYDLAFNKRQKLPYHSNGMRFTAYAADGRELATRDYYSVGGGFVVNHDEAAEDRIVPDMTPLPHPFNSGNELLAVCARSGKTIAEVMFENERCWRSEDEIRDGLRNIWKAMQDCTARGMRQGGVLPGGLKVGRRAAQMVADLTSRPEAALKDPLTILDWVNLYALAVNEENAAGGRVVTAPTNGAAGIIPAVLHYYDRFVPGANEQGVMNFLLTAAAIGILYKENASISGAEVGCQGEVGVACSMAAGGLTAAVGGSVTQVENAAEIGMEHNLGLTCDPIGGLVQIPCIERNAMGAVKAINASRMALRGDGQHTVSLDKVIKTMRDTGRDMQDKYKETSRGGLAVNVIEC
;
A
#
# COMPACT_ATOMS: atom_id res chain seq x y z
N MET A 1 19.73 -6.78 -2.73
CA MET A 1 19.36 -5.37 -2.91
C MET A 1 18.94 -4.80 -1.58
N GLY A 2 19.33 -3.54 -1.25
CA GLY A 2 18.88 -2.92 0.00
C GLY A 2 17.46 -2.35 -0.17
N VAL A 3 16.47 -2.96 0.46
CA VAL A 3 15.12 -2.40 0.59
C VAL A 3 14.93 -1.95 2.02
N SER A 4 14.60 -0.69 2.21
CA SER A 4 14.38 -0.07 3.52
C SER A 4 13.00 -0.42 4.08
N VAL A 5 12.86 -0.46 5.42
CA VAL A 5 11.55 -0.55 6.08
C VAL A 5 10.61 0.58 5.63
N PHE A 6 11.17 1.77 5.37
CA PHE A 6 10.43 2.93 4.90
C PHE A 6 10.01 2.85 3.42
N ASP A 7 10.50 1.87 2.69
CA ASP A 7 10.02 1.55 1.34
C ASP A 7 8.75 0.71 1.35
N LEU A 8 8.54 -0.10 2.39
CA LEU A 8 7.33 -0.90 2.56
C LEU A 8 6.23 -0.17 3.32
N PHE A 9 6.61 0.69 4.27
CA PHE A 9 5.68 1.50 5.05
C PHE A 9 5.77 2.96 4.61
N LYS A 10 4.94 3.36 3.66
CA LYS A 10 4.91 4.73 3.14
C LYS A 10 3.63 5.43 3.57
N ILE A 11 3.77 6.59 4.20
CA ILE A 11 2.64 7.47 4.42
C ILE A 11 2.18 8.03 3.07
N GLY A 12 0.88 7.99 2.80
CA GLY A 12 0.33 8.44 1.54
C GLY A 12 -1.18 8.66 1.63
N ILE A 13 -1.85 8.60 0.50
CA ILE A 13 -3.30 8.74 0.40
C ILE A 13 -3.93 7.53 -0.30
N GLY A 14 -5.20 7.26 0.04
CA GLY A 14 -6.01 6.26 -0.65
C GLY A 14 -6.47 6.70 -2.04
N PRO A 15 -7.14 5.81 -2.76
CA PRO A 15 -7.41 4.42 -2.37
C PRO A 15 -6.36 3.38 -2.79
N SER A 16 -5.42 3.70 -3.70
CA SER A 16 -4.54 2.70 -4.31
C SER A 16 -3.08 3.16 -4.37
N SER A 17 -2.14 2.31 -3.96
CA SER A 17 -0.72 2.59 -4.10
C SER A 17 -0.28 2.67 -5.57
N SER A 18 -0.81 1.77 -6.43
CA SER A 18 -0.45 1.73 -7.85
C SER A 18 -1.22 2.74 -8.71
N HIS A 19 -2.47 3.03 -8.37
CA HIS A 19 -3.36 3.86 -9.19
C HIS A 19 -3.55 5.29 -8.66
N THR A 20 -3.13 5.59 -7.42
CA THR A 20 -3.22 6.93 -6.80
C THR A 20 -1.82 7.45 -6.45
N VAL A 21 -1.12 6.78 -5.53
CA VAL A 21 0.19 7.23 -5.03
C VAL A 21 1.23 7.26 -6.15
N GLY A 22 1.32 6.20 -6.96
CA GLY A 22 2.25 6.12 -8.09
C GLY A 22 2.03 7.22 -9.13
N PRO A 23 0.83 7.39 -9.70
CA PRO A 23 0.52 8.47 -10.62
C PRO A 23 0.78 9.88 -10.08
N MET A 24 0.47 10.14 -8.81
CA MET A 24 0.76 11.42 -8.17
C MET A 24 2.26 11.71 -8.13
N ARG A 25 3.07 10.73 -7.70
CA ARG A 25 4.54 10.83 -7.70
C ARG A 25 5.12 10.99 -9.09
N ALA A 26 4.60 10.25 -10.07
CA ALA A 26 5.05 10.36 -11.46
C ALA A 26 4.81 11.75 -12.03
N ALA A 27 3.61 12.29 -11.83
CA ALA A 27 3.25 13.64 -12.27
C ALA A 27 4.12 14.70 -11.60
N ALA A 28 4.31 14.64 -10.27
CA ALA A 28 5.19 15.53 -9.54
C ALA A 28 6.65 15.42 -9.99
N ARG A 29 7.14 14.18 -10.24
CA ARG A 29 8.50 13.95 -10.75
C ARG A 29 8.67 14.50 -12.18
N PHE A 30 7.66 14.40 -13.02
CA PHE A 30 7.70 14.99 -14.38
C PHE A 30 7.87 16.51 -14.31
N VAL A 31 7.03 17.19 -13.55
CA VAL A 31 7.08 18.68 -13.52
C VAL A 31 8.32 19.20 -12.81
N SER A 32 8.83 18.54 -11.78
CA SER A 32 10.06 18.96 -11.09
C SER A 32 11.31 18.69 -11.94
N ARG A 33 11.52 17.44 -12.40
CA ARG A 33 12.77 17.05 -13.08
C ARG A 33 12.86 17.49 -14.55
N TRP A 34 11.71 17.53 -15.25
CA TRP A 34 11.71 17.76 -16.69
C TRP A 34 11.29 19.17 -17.09
N LEU A 35 10.52 19.86 -16.23
CA LEU A 35 10.14 21.24 -16.52
C LEU A 35 10.95 22.24 -15.69
N ASP A 36 11.06 22.02 -14.39
CA ASP A 36 11.73 22.97 -13.50
C ASP A 36 13.26 22.88 -13.56
N GLU A 37 13.85 21.72 -13.29
CA GLU A 37 15.31 21.53 -13.31
C GLU A 37 15.95 21.75 -14.69
N ARG A 38 15.13 21.84 -15.76
CA ARG A 38 15.58 22.08 -17.14
C ARG A 38 15.17 23.45 -17.70
N ASP A 39 14.71 24.35 -16.84
CA ASP A 39 14.28 25.69 -17.21
C ASP A 39 13.19 25.75 -18.31
N LEU A 40 12.35 24.70 -18.42
CA LEU A 40 11.25 24.61 -19.38
C LEU A 40 9.92 25.07 -18.80
N LEU A 41 9.80 25.24 -17.48
CA LEU A 41 8.55 25.56 -16.81
C LEU A 41 7.93 26.87 -17.35
N ALA A 42 8.71 27.93 -17.48
CA ALA A 42 8.22 29.23 -17.98
C ALA A 42 7.72 29.20 -19.43
N GLN A 43 8.22 28.24 -20.25
CA GLN A 43 7.81 28.06 -21.64
C GLN A 43 6.57 27.16 -21.78
N THR A 44 6.20 26.41 -20.71
CA THR A 44 5.11 25.44 -20.72
C THR A 44 3.78 26.18 -20.64
N THR A 45 2.94 25.99 -21.63
CA THR A 45 1.57 26.56 -21.66
C THR A 45 0.49 25.49 -21.52
N ARG A 46 0.84 24.21 -21.73
CA ARG A 46 -0.07 23.07 -21.64
C ARG A 46 0.71 21.81 -21.22
N VAL A 47 0.09 20.98 -20.40
CA VAL A 47 0.57 19.63 -20.09
C VAL A 47 -0.55 18.64 -20.41
N ARG A 48 -0.21 17.56 -21.12
CA ARG A 48 -1.11 16.44 -21.38
C ARG A 48 -0.62 15.21 -20.64
N ALA A 49 -1.54 14.53 -19.95
CA ALA A 49 -1.32 13.25 -19.31
C ALA A 49 -2.13 12.16 -20.01
N GLU A 50 -1.50 11.04 -20.32
CA GLU A 50 -2.12 9.89 -20.96
C GLU A 50 -1.91 8.65 -20.10
N LEU A 51 -3.01 7.97 -19.77
CA LEU A 51 -3.02 6.77 -18.94
C LEU A 51 -3.29 5.54 -19.82
N PHE A 52 -2.58 4.45 -19.55
CA PHE A 52 -2.60 3.24 -20.38
C PHE A 52 -2.88 1.99 -19.54
N GLY A 53 -3.33 0.93 -20.19
CA GLY A 53 -3.55 -0.38 -19.59
C GLY A 53 -4.48 -0.34 -18.36
N SER A 54 -4.06 -0.86 -17.22
CA SER A 54 -4.88 -0.92 -16.01
C SER A 54 -5.25 0.48 -15.49
N LEU A 55 -4.33 1.44 -15.52
CA LEU A 55 -4.62 2.84 -15.15
C LEU A 55 -5.74 3.45 -16.01
N ALA A 56 -5.83 3.08 -17.29
CA ALA A 56 -6.90 3.57 -18.14
C ALA A 56 -8.26 2.89 -17.86
N HIS A 57 -8.24 1.62 -17.45
CA HIS A 57 -9.47 0.86 -17.20
C HIS A 57 -10.10 1.19 -15.84
N THR A 58 -9.31 1.20 -14.79
CA THR A 58 -9.81 1.30 -13.39
C THR A 58 -9.41 2.62 -12.70
N GLY A 59 -8.59 3.45 -13.37
CA GLY A 59 -8.00 4.65 -12.75
C GLY A 59 -8.99 5.67 -12.22
N ARG A 60 -10.13 5.88 -12.89
CA ARG A 60 -11.18 6.80 -12.38
C ARG A 60 -11.74 6.32 -11.03
N GLY A 61 -12.00 5.02 -10.90
CA GLY A 61 -12.47 4.43 -9.65
C GLY A 61 -11.45 4.53 -8.52
N HIS A 62 -10.17 4.56 -8.88
CA HIS A 62 -9.05 4.69 -7.93
C HIS A 62 -8.54 6.14 -7.78
N GLY A 63 -9.22 7.13 -8.36
CA GLY A 63 -8.82 8.55 -8.24
C GLY A 63 -7.49 8.89 -8.93
N THR A 64 -7.12 8.17 -10.00
CA THR A 64 -5.90 8.46 -10.78
C THR A 64 -5.95 9.84 -11.42
N ASP A 65 -7.14 10.27 -11.88
CA ASP A 65 -7.39 11.63 -12.37
C ASP A 65 -7.05 12.69 -11.33
N LYS A 66 -7.54 12.54 -10.12
CA LYS A 66 -7.26 13.41 -8.97
C LYS A 66 -5.76 13.44 -8.66
N ALA A 67 -5.14 12.27 -8.58
CA ALA A 67 -3.74 12.09 -8.26
C ALA A 67 -2.81 12.78 -9.28
N VAL A 68 -3.10 12.63 -10.57
CA VAL A 68 -2.33 13.29 -11.65
C VAL A 68 -2.42 14.81 -11.55
N MET A 69 -3.63 15.37 -11.39
CA MET A 69 -3.81 16.82 -11.28
C MET A 69 -3.06 17.40 -10.08
N LEU A 70 -3.18 16.77 -8.90
CA LEU A 70 -2.46 17.19 -7.70
C LEU A 70 -0.94 17.07 -7.84
N GLY A 71 -0.46 15.96 -8.44
CA GLY A 71 0.95 15.76 -8.69
C GLY A 71 1.54 16.78 -9.67
N LEU A 72 0.80 17.19 -10.71
CA LEU A 72 1.21 18.29 -11.61
C LEU A 72 1.28 19.63 -10.87
N GLU A 73 0.46 19.86 -9.84
CA GLU A 73 0.60 21.02 -8.95
C GLU A 73 1.77 20.89 -7.95
N GLY A 74 2.54 19.79 -7.99
CA GLY A 74 3.72 19.57 -7.15
C GLY A 74 3.41 18.89 -5.81
N GLU A 75 2.14 18.50 -5.56
CA GLU A 75 1.78 17.82 -4.31
C GLU A 75 2.38 16.42 -4.24
N GLN A 76 2.68 16.02 -3.03
CA GLN A 76 3.19 14.68 -2.72
C GLN A 76 2.17 13.88 -1.90
N PRO A 77 2.11 12.55 -2.07
CA PRO A 77 1.13 11.71 -1.35
C PRO A 77 1.27 11.75 0.17
N ASP A 78 2.46 12.00 0.68
CA ASP A 78 2.77 12.02 2.12
C ASP A 78 2.47 13.35 2.80
N SER A 79 2.38 14.44 2.05
CA SER A 79 2.23 15.80 2.59
C SER A 79 0.95 16.52 2.15
N VAL A 80 0.28 16.08 1.07
CA VAL A 80 -0.94 16.74 0.58
C VAL A 80 -2.02 16.89 1.66
N ASP A 81 -2.63 18.04 1.77
CA ASP A 81 -3.76 18.27 2.69
C ASP A 81 -5.03 17.59 2.16
N VAL A 82 -5.36 16.43 2.74
CA VAL A 82 -6.50 15.60 2.31
C VAL A 82 -7.86 16.31 2.46
N GLU A 83 -7.99 17.26 3.38
CA GLU A 83 -9.24 18.02 3.59
C GLU A 83 -9.49 19.03 2.47
N ARG A 84 -8.45 19.43 1.74
CA ARG A 84 -8.51 20.44 0.68
C ARG A 84 -8.58 19.84 -0.73
N ILE A 85 -8.39 18.54 -0.88
CA ILE A 85 -8.31 17.88 -2.20
C ILE A 85 -9.54 18.19 -3.05
N ASP A 86 -10.74 17.93 -2.55
CA ASP A 86 -11.97 18.08 -3.35
C ASP A 86 -12.21 19.54 -3.77
N ALA A 87 -11.95 20.50 -2.88
CA ALA A 87 -12.06 21.93 -3.18
C ALA A 87 -11.06 22.38 -4.25
N ARG A 88 -9.80 21.90 -4.19
CA ARG A 88 -8.78 22.19 -5.20
C ARG A 88 -9.13 21.60 -6.56
N LEU A 89 -9.57 20.37 -6.61
CA LEU A 89 -9.97 19.71 -7.85
C LEU A 89 -11.20 20.40 -8.49
N ALA A 90 -12.16 20.84 -7.68
CA ALA A 90 -13.27 21.66 -8.16
C ALA A 90 -12.75 22.97 -8.79
N ALA A 91 -11.85 23.66 -8.12
CA ALA A 91 -11.26 24.90 -8.64
C ALA A 91 -10.51 24.72 -9.97
N ILE A 92 -9.75 23.61 -10.13
CA ILE A 92 -9.05 23.27 -11.38
C ILE A 92 -10.09 23.05 -12.51
N ARG A 93 -11.14 22.27 -12.24
CA ARG A 93 -12.19 21.93 -13.20
C ARG A 93 -12.99 23.15 -13.65
N ASP A 94 -13.37 23.99 -12.69
CA ASP A 94 -14.19 25.19 -12.95
C ASP A 94 -13.40 26.26 -13.71
N SER A 95 -12.13 26.48 -13.32
CA SER A 95 -11.26 27.48 -13.95
C SER A 95 -10.61 26.99 -15.25
N LYS A 96 -10.66 25.69 -15.55
CA LYS A 96 -9.92 25.05 -16.63
C LYS A 96 -8.44 25.46 -16.65
N SER A 97 -7.84 25.53 -15.48
CA SER A 97 -6.44 25.89 -15.31
C SER A 97 -5.81 25.12 -14.16
N LEU A 98 -4.54 24.86 -14.29
CA LEU A 98 -3.73 24.14 -13.32
C LEU A 98 -2.49 24.95 -12.97
N ASN A 99 -2.12 24.99 -11.70
CA ASN A 99 -0.97 25.75 -11.22
C ASN A 99 0.24 24.82 -11.03
N VAL A 100 1.00 24.59 -12.11
CA VAL A 100 2.15 23.67 -12.11
C VAL A 100 3.16 24.06 -11.04
N LEU A 101 3.53 23.08 -10.18
CA LEU A 101 4.39 23.29 -9.00
C LEU A 101 3.90 24.40 -8.04
N GLY A 102 2.58 24.69 -8.04
CA GLY A 102 2.02 25.76 -7.23
C GLY A 102 2.38 27.19 -7.64
N ARG A 103 3.09 27.40 -8.77
CA ARG A 103 3.67 28.71 -9.15
C ARG A 103 3.56 29.11 -10.62
N HIS A 104 3.22 28.16 -11.51
CA HIS A 104 3.11 28.45 -12.95
C HIS A 104 1.74 28.03 -13.49
N ARG A 105 0.88 29.00 -13.75
CA ARG A 105 -0.50 28.74 -14.21
C ARG A 105 -0.53 28.44 -15.70
N ILE A 106 -1.13 27.31 -16.07
CA ILE A 106 -1.35 26.87 -17.45
C ILE A 106 -2.81 26.59 -17.72
N ALA A 107 -3.22 26.57 -19.00
CA ALA A 107 -4.51 26.04 -19.41
C ALA A 107 -4.53 24.51 -19.20
N PHE A 108 -5.60 24.00 -18.61
CA PHE A 108 -5.81 22.57 -18.39
C PHE A 108 -7.29 22.24 -18.37
N ASP A 109 -7.75 21.48 -19.36
CA ASP A 109 -9.10 20.94 -19.39
C ASP A 109 -9.02 19.41 -19.22
N GLU A 110 -9.46 18.88 -18.08
CA GLU A 110 -9.41 17.45 -17.77
C GLU A 110 -9.93 16.57 -18.91
N LYS A 111 -10.95 17.03 -19.65
CA LYS A 111 -11.54 16.30 -20.77
C LYS A 111 -10.57 16.05 -21.93
N TYR A 112 -9.65 16.99 -22.19
CA TYR A 112 -8.75 16.95 -23.34
C TYR A 112 -7.30 16.69 -22.93
N ASP A 113 -6.92 17.07 -21.72
CA ASP A 113 -5.55 17.02 -21.23
C ASP A 113 -5.27 15.79 -20.35
N LEU A 114 -6.31 15.04 -19.96
CA LEU A 114 -6.17 13.76 -19.24
C LEU A 114 -6.88 12.63 -20.00
N ALA A 115 -6.12 11.88 -20.80
CA ALA A 115 -6.65 10.84 -21.65
C ALA A 115 -6.53 9.44 -21.01
N PHE A 116 -7.60 8.64 -21.11
CA PHE A 116 -7.66 7.25 -20.66
C PHE A 116 -7.64 6.31 -21.89
N ASN A 117 -6.44 5.86 -22.28
CA ASN A 117 -6.21 5.05 -23.49
C ASN A 117 -6.43 3.55 -23.23
N LYS A 118 -7.69 3.12 -23.12
CA LYS A 118 -8.09 1.73 -22.77
C LYS A 118 -7.65 0.67 -23.78
N ARG A 119 -7.37 1.05 -25.04
CA ARG A 119 -7.01 0.13 -26.13
C ARG A 119 -5.50 -0.02 -26.32
N GLN A 120 -4.70 0.75 -25.61
CA GLN A 120 -3.26 0.78 -25.75
C GLN A 120 -2.59 0.41 -24.43
N LYS A 121 -1.40 -0.18 -24.55
CA LYS A 121 -0.50 -0.47 -23.42
C LYS A 121 0.89 0.05 -23.74
N LEU A 122 1.59 0.58 -22.75
CA LEU A 122 3.02 0.83 -22.86
C LEU A 122 3.80 -0.48 -22.63
N PRO A 123 5.02 -0.61 -23.19
CA PRO A 123 5.67 -1.92 -23.31
C PRO A 123 6.07 -2.57 -21.99
N TYR A 124 6.45 -1.79 -20.99
CA TYR A 124 7.10 -2.31 -19.78
C TYR A 124 6.13 -2.84 -18.73
N HIS A 125 5.04 -2.09 -18.41
CA HIS A 125 4.12 -2.45 -17.33
C HIS A 125 2.68 -2.02 -17.65
N SER A 126 1.67 -2.73 -17.12
CA SER A 126 0.24 -2.43 -17.34
C SER A 126 -0.20 -1.08 -16.77
N ASN A 127 0.51 -0.55 -15.77
CA ASN A 127 0.23 0.75 -15.17
C ASN A 127 1.13 1.84 -15.79
N GLY A 128 1.05 2.01 -17.11
CA GLY A 128 1.81 3.00 -17.85
C GLY A 128 1.11 4.36 -17.91
N MET A 129 1.90 5.43 -17.90
CA MET A 129 1.45 6.80 -18.09
C MET A 129 2.49 7.61 -18.86
N ARG A 130 2.01 8.57 -19.66
CA ARG A 130 2.85 9.49 -20.44
C ARG A 130 2.47 10.91 -20.10
N PHE A 131 3.46 11.75 -19.87
CA PHE A 131 3.30 13.19 -19.69
C PHE A 131 4.01 13.92 -20.82
N THR A 132 3.33 14.90 -21.44
CA THR A 132 3.87 15.73 -22.49
C THR A 132 3.60 17.19 -22.19
N ALA A 133 4.63 18.02 -22.21
CA ALA A 133 4.55 19.47 -22.05
C ALA A 133 4.69 20.17 -23.41
N TYR A 134 3.91 21.22 -23.63
CA TYR A 134 3.88 21.99 -24.88
C TYR A 134 4.11 23.48 -24.63
N ALA A 135 4.81 24.10 -25.59
CA ALA A 135 4.92 25.55 -25.71
C ALA A 135 3.68 26.17 -26.35
N ALA A 136 3.61 27.52 -26.38
CA ALA A 136 2.49 28.28 -26.95
C ALA A 136 2.24 28.03 -28.44
N ASP A 137 3.30 27.68 -29.16
CA ASP A 137 3.26 27.38 -30.61
C ASP A 137 2.87 25.92 -30.89
N GLY A 138 2.59 25.14 -29.85
CA GLY A 138 2.24 23.69 -29.92
C GLY A 138 3.44 22.75 -30.01
N ARG A 139 4.66 23.24 -29.97
CA ARG A 139 5.89 22.44 -29.97
C ARG A 139 6.02 21.67 -28.66
N GLU A 140 6.36 20.38 -28.75
CA GLU A 140 6.67 19.56 -27.60
C GLU A 140 7.99 20.02 -26.95
N LEU A 141 7.92 20.30 -25.65
CA LEU A 141 9.06 20.68 -24.82
C LEU A 141 9.69 19.45 -24.15
N ALA A 142 8.87 18.57 -23.65
CA ALA A 142 9.29 17.33 -22.99
C ALA A 142 8.20 16.27 -23.07
N THR A 143 8.59 15.01 -23.32
CA THR A 143 7.70 13.84 -23.25
C THR A 143 8.39 12.75 -22.46
N ARG A 144 7.68 12.13 -21.47
CA ARG A 144 8.23 11.05 -20.64
C ARG A 144 7.18 10.01 -20.28
N ASP A 145 7.60 8.75 -20.36
CA ASP A 145 6.84 7.60 -19.92
C ASP A 145 7.25 7.20 -18.51
N TYR A 146 6.26 6.89 -17.69
CA TYR A 146 6.41 6.39 -16.32
C TYR A 146 5.55 5.16 -16.11
N TYR A 147 5.97 4.33 -15.15
CA TYR A 147 5.25 3.10 -14.78
C TYR A 147 5.11 3.02 -13.26
N SER A 148 3.90 2.76 -12.79
CA SER A 148 3.62 2.50 -11.38
C SER A 148 3.68 0.98 -11.13
N VAL A 149 4.78 0.52 -10.53
CA VAL A 149 5.10 -0.92 -10.40
C VAL A 149 4.66 -1.56 -9.07
N GLY A 150 3.65 -0.97 -8.42
CA GLY A 150 3.12 -1.44 -7.14
C GLY A 150 3.77 -0.74 -5.93
N GLY A 151 3.14 -0.82 -4.74
CA GLY A 151 3.65 -0.21 -3.51
C GLY A 151 3.95 1.30 -3.57
N GLY A 152 3.43 2.02 -4.57
CA GLY A 152 3.73 3.44 -4.82
C GLY A 152 5.13 3.70 -5.39
N PHE A 153 5.80 2.68 -5.92
CA PHE A 153 7.04 2.82 -6.68
C PHE A 153 6.75 3.28 -8.10
N VAL A 154 7.61 4.15 -8.61
CA VAL A 154 7.51 4.70 -9.97
C VAL A 154 8.87 4.61 -10.64
N VAL A 155 8.91 4.04 -11.85
CA VAL A 155 10.07 4.01 -12.72
C VAL A 155 9.77 4.78 -14.00
N ASN A 156 10.77 5.42 -14.59
CA ASN A 156 10.66 6.01 -15.92
C ASN A 156 11.04 4.97 -17.01
N HIS A 157 10.89 5.35 -18.28
CA HIS A 157 11.16 4.43 -19.40
C HIS A 157 12.63 3.99 -19.44
N ASP A 158 13.57 4.86 -19.14
CA ASP A 158 15.00 4.57 -19.18
C ASP A 158 15.38 3.60 -18.03
N GLU A 159 14.87 3.87 -16.81
CA GLU A 159 15.00 2.97 -15.65
C GLU A 159 14.34 1.60 -15.91
N ALA A 160 13.22 1.58 -16.64
CA ALA A 160 12.49 0.37 -17.01
C ALA A 160 13.20 -0.45 -18.11
N ALA A 161 13.77 0.23 -19.11
CA ALA A 161 14.47 -0.40 -20.23
C ALA A 161 15.80 -1.06 -19.81
N GLU A 162 16.40 -0.57 -18.73
CA GLU A 162 17.63 -1.14 -18.17
C GLU A 162 17.38 -2.32 -17.20
N ASP A 163 16.12 -2.76 -17.04
CA ASP A 163 15.69 -3.72 -16.00
C ASP A 163 16.06 -3.25 -14.57
N ARG A 164 16.23 -1.94 -14.45
CA ARG A 164 16.68 -1.26 -13.23
C ARG A 164 15.58 -0.39 -12.64
N ILE A 165 14.84 -0.92 -11.65
CA ILE A 165 14.77 -0.20 -10.38
C ILE A 165 16.24 -0.06 -10.00
N VAL A 166 16.82 1.14 -9.95
CA VAL A 166 18.23 1.29 -9.52
C VAL A 166 18.32 0.59 -8.17
N PRO A 167 18.91 -0.62 -8.10
CA PRO A 167 18.99 -1.33 -6.84
C PRO A 167 19.84 -0.43 -5.96
N ASP A 168 19.37 -0.11 -4.77
CA ASP A 168 20.26 0.47 -3.79
C ASP A 168 21.37 -0.57 -3.52
N MET A 169 22.56 -0.29 -4.07
CA MET A 169 23.73 -1.15 -3.98
C MET A 169 24.50 -0.96 -2.66
N THR A 170 23.91 -0.21 -1.72
CA THR A 170 24.49 -0.03 -0.37
C THR A 170 24.72 -1.42 0.25
N PRO A 171 25.98 -1.76 0.59
CA PRO A 171 26.26 -3.03 1.24
C PRO A 171 25.57 -3.10 2.61
N LEU A 172 24.71 -4.09 2.78
CA LEU A 172 24.04 -4.32 4.06
C LEU A 172 24.95 -5.13 4.99
N PRO A 173 24.98 -4.85 6.31
CA PRO A 173 25.68 -5.67 7.31
C PRO A 173 25.14 -7.11 7.36
N HIS A 174 23.84 -7.25 7.15
CA HIS A 174 23.12 -8.51 7.25
C HIS A 174 22.27 -8.75 6.00
N PRO A 175 22.87 -9.05 4.83
CA PRO A 175 22.11 -9.32 3.61
C PRO A 175 21.38 -10.64 3.70
N PHE A 176 20.16 -10.69 3.17
CA PHE A 176 19.35 -11.90 2.99
C PHE A 176 18.42 -11.76 1.79
N ASN A 177 18.21 -12.84 1.07
CA ASN A 177 17.31 -12.89 -0.08
C ASN A 177 16.21 -13.97 0.07
N SER A 178 16.27 -14.77 1.14
CA SER A 178 15.28 -15.82 1.45
C SER A 178 15.01 -15.89 2.95
N GLY A 179 13.90 -16.53 3.33
CA GLY A 179 13.59 -16.82 4.72
C GLY A 179 14.66 -17.67 5.38
N ASN A 180 15.14 -18.69 4.68
CA ASN A 180 16.22 -19.53 5.18
C ASN A 180 17.53 -18.75 5.42
N GLU A 181 17.87 -17.81 4.53
CA GLU A 181 19.04 -16.94 4.73
C GLU A 181 18.84 -16.00 5.92
N LEU A 182 17.64 -15.42 6.08
CA LEU A 182 17.29 -14.59 7.23
C LEU A 182 17.44 -15.37 8.55
N LEU A 183 16.91 -16.59 8.63
CA LEU A 183 17.09 -17.47 9.77
C LEU A 183 18.58 -17.76 10.05
N ALA A 184 19.36 -18.04 9.02
CA ALA A 184 20.80 -18.29 9.14
C ALA A 184 21.57 -17.03 9.59
N VAL A 185 21.18 -15.84 9.13
CA VAL A 185 21.75 -14.56 9.62
C VAL A 185 21.47 -14.38 11.10
N CYS A 186 20.22 -14.56 11.53
CA CYS A 186 19.84 -14.47 12.93
C CYS A 186 20.62 -15.47 13.82
N ALA A 187 20.75 -16.73 13.37
CA ALA A 187 21.48 -17.76 14.10
C ALA A 187 22.98 -17.44 14.25
N ARG A 188 23.62 -16.93 13.18
CA ARG A 188 25.05 -16.55 13.21
C ARG A 188 25.33 -15.32 14.07
N SER A 189 24.44 -14.32 14.00
CA SER A 189 24.62 -13.04 14.70
C SER A 189 24.10 -13.07 16.15
N GLY A 190 23.30 -14.06 16.52
CA GLY A 190 22.58 -14.10 17.80
C GLY A 190 21.50 -13.05 17.94
N LYS A 191 21.02 -12.48 16.82
CA LYS A 191 20.06 -11.37 16.77
C LYS A 191 18.67 -11.84 16.38
N THR A 192 17.67 -11.10 16.83
CA THR A 192 16.30 -11.19 16.33
C THR A 192 16.18 -10.61 14.91
N ILE A 193 15.10 -10.93 14.20
CA ILE A 193 14.82 -10.35 12.88
C ILE A 193 14.73 -8.83 12.96
N ALA A 194 14.10 -8.28 14.00
CA ALA A 194 13.99 -6.83 14.20
C ALA A 194 15.37 -6.16 14.36
N GLU A 195 16.27 -6.76 15.13
CA GLU A 195 17.64 -6.24 15.30
C GLU A 195 18.46 -6.32 14.01
N VAL A 196 18.34 -7.40 13.25
CA VAL A 196 18.94 -7.54 11.91
C VAL A 196 18.47 -6.41 10.98
N MET A 197 17.17 -6.16 10.94
CA MET A 197 16.60 -5.09 10.13
C MET A 197 17.02 -3.71 10.61
N PHE A 198 17.06 -3.48 11.92
CA PHE A 198 17.50 -2.21 12.48
C PHE A 198 18.97 -1.90 12.12
N GLU A 199 19.84 -2.88 12.18
CA GLU A 199 21.24 -2.71 11.78
C GLU A 199 21.38 -2.48 10.26
N ASN A 200 20.58 -3.12 9.44
CA ASN A 200 20.54 -2.86 8.01
C ASN A 200 20.07 -1.42 7.71
N GLU A 201 19.06 -0.91 8.42
CA GLU A 201 18.59 0.48 8.26
C GLU A 201 19.66 1.54 8.58
N ARG A 202 20.60 1.24 9.46
CA ARG A 202 21.71 2.15 9.82
C ARG A 202 22.65 2.47 8.65
N CYS A 203 22.56 1.74 7.55
CA CYS A 203 23.28 2.08 6.32
C CYS A 203 22.79 3.38 5.67
N TRP A 204 21.55 3.78 5.94
CA TRP A 204 20.92 4.94 5.32
C TRP A 204 20.56 6.05 6.32
N ARG A 205 20.43 5.72 7.61
CA ARG A 205 19.87 6.62 8.63
C ARG A 205 20.58 6.42 9.97
N SER A 206 20.59 7.46 10.79
CA SER A 206 20.96 7.35 12.20
C SER A 206 19.90 6.56 12.99
N GLU A 207 20.27 6.08 14.17
CA GLU A 207 19.36 5.34 15.05
C GLU A 207 18.13 6.18 15.45
N ASP A 208 18.34 7.47 15.72
CA ASP A 208 17.25 8.40 16.07
C ASP A 208 16.31 8.60 14.89
N GLU A 209 16.81 8.79 13.68
CA GLU A 209 15.97 8.90 12.46
C GLU A 209 15.17 7.62 12.20
N ILE A 210 15.74 6.43 12.46
CA ILE A 210 15.02 5.16 12.33
C ILE A 210 13.89 5.10 13.36
N ARG A 211 14.17 5.38 14.64
CA ARG A 211 13.18 5.35 15.70
C ARG A 211 12.06 6.36 15.48
N ASP A 212 12.41 7.58 15.12
CA ASP A 212 11.43 8.64 14.83
C ASP A 212 10.60 8.31 13.58
N GLY A 213 11.22 7.74 12.55
CA GLY A 213 10.50 7.26 11.37
C GLY A 213 9.48 6.17 11.71
N LEU A 214 9.84 5.20 12.54
CA LEU A 214 8.92 4.13 12.99
C LEU A 214 7.79 4.69 13.87
N ARG A 215 8.08 5.65 14.76
CA ARG A 215 7.06 6.38 15.54
C ARG A 215 6.09 7.12 14.64
N ASN A 216 6.60 7.79 13.63
CA ASN A 216 5.77 8.55 12.68
C ASN A 216 4.86 7.62 11.86
N ILE A 217 5.34 6.45 11.44
CA ILE A 217 4.53 5.42 10.78
C ILE A 217 3.40 4.97 11.71
N TRP A 218 3.72 4.59 12.96
CA TRP A 218 2.72 4.17 13.93
C TRP A 218 1.71 5.27 14.25
N LYS A 219 2.17 6.49 14.43
CA LYS A 219 1.31 7.67 14.65
C LYS A 219 0.35 7.89 13.48
N ALA A 220 0.81 7.80 12.25
CA ALA A 220 -0.03 7.92 11.07
C ALA A 220 -1.10 6.81 10.99
N MET A 221 -0.76 5.57 11.38
CA MET A 221 -1.71 4.46 11.48
C MET A 221 -2.77 4.73 12.56
N GLN A 222 -2.37 5.22 13.73
CA GLN A 222 -3.28 5.59 14.82
C GLN A 222 -4.24 6.72 14.42
N ASP A 223 -3.72 7.76 13.77
CA ASP A 223 -4.51 8.91 13.32
C ASP A 223 -5.53 8.51 12.25
N CYS A 224 -5.12 7.65 11.31
CA CYS A 224 -6.01 7.08 10.31
C CYS A 224 -7.15 6.27 10.96
N THR A 225 -6.82 5.37 11.86
CA THR A 225 -7.81 4.56 12.60
C THR A 225 -8.77 5.45 13.39
N ALA A 226 -8.23 6.40 14.15
CA ALA A 226 -9.04 7.31 14.96
C ALA A 226 -9.96 8.19 14.10
N ARG A 227 -9.52 8.60 12.91
CA ARG A 227 -10.35 9.32 11.96
C ARG A 227 -11.46 8.42 11.40
N GLY A 228 -11.15 7.22 10.94
CA GLY A 228 -12.13 6.28 10.39
C GLY A 228 -13.21 5.90 11.39
N MET A 229 -12.87 5.77 12.66
CA MET A 229 -13.84 5.53 13.75
C MET A 229 -14.81 6.69 13.99
N ARG A 230 -14.50 7.91 13.54
CA ARG A 230 -15.38 9.09 13.68
C ARG A 230 -16.15 9.43 12.41
N GLN A 231 -15.69 8.97 11.24
CA GLN A 231 -16.29 9.34 9.96
C GLN A 231 -17.43 8.38 9.59
N GLY A 232 -18.61 8.93 9.35
CA GLY A 232 -19.77 8.21 8.86
C GLY A 232 -20.07 8.51 7.38
N GLY A 233 -21.26 8.13 6.93
CA GLY A 233 -21.76 8.41 5.60
C GLY A 233 -21.49 7.29 4.59
N VAL A 234 -21.43 7.65 3.31
CA VAL A 234 -21.31 6.73 2.18
C VAL A 234 -19.96 6.92 1.49
N LEU A 235 -19.29 5.83 1.14
CA LEU A 235 -18.02 5.86 0.41
C LEU A 235 -18.21 6.38 -1.04
N PRO A 236 -17.21 7.08 -1.60
CA PRO A 236 -17.28 7.59 -2.96
C PRO A 236 -17.25 6.47 -4.01
N GLY A 237 -17.66 6.77 -5.26
CA GLY A 237 -17.51 5.85 -6.41
C GLY A 237 -18.81 5.16 -6.88
N GLY A 238 -19.95 5.41 -6.22
CA GLY A 238 -21.26 5.00 -6.76
C GLY A 238 -21.82 3.66 -6.29
N LEU A 239 -21.00 2.81 -5.60
CA LEU A 239 -21.50 1.55 -5.02
C LEU A 239 -22.42 1.73 -3.80
N LYS A 240 -22.58 2.96 -3.33
CA LYS A 240 -23.40 3.30 -2.15
C LYS A 240 -23.05 2.50 -0.88
N VAL A 241 -21.77 2.11 -0.72
CA VAL A 241 -21.29 1.40 0.47
C VAL A 241 -21.30 2.37 1.65
N GLY A 242 -22.07 2.05 2.69
CA GLY A 242 -22.08 2.82 3.95
C GLY A 242 -20.82 2.53 4.77
N ARG A 243 -20.26 3.56 5.40
CA ARG A 243 -19.21 3.39 6.42
C ARG A 243 -19.81 2.73 7.66
N ARG A 244 -19.11 1.76 8.21
CA ARG A 244 -19.54 0.93 9.35
C ARG A 244 -18.77 1.20 10.63
N ALA A 245 -17.52 1.68 10.52
CA ALA A 245 -16.63 1.82 11.67
C ALA A 245 -17.17 2.74 12.76
N ALA A 246 -17.77 3.88 12.40
CA ALA A 246 -18.34 4.81 13.37
C ALA A 246 -19.51 4.21 14.16
N GLN A 247 -20.38 3.42 13.52
CA GLN A 247 -21.45 2.71 14.21
C GLN A 247 -20.90 1.59 15.11
N MET A 248 -19.93 0.81 14.62
CA MET A 248 -19.32 -0.26 15.40
C MET A 248 -18.65 0.27 16.68
N VAL A 249 -17.94 1.40 16.64
CA VAL A 249 -17.35 1.96 17.86
C VAL A 249 -18.44 2.40 18.84
N ALA A 250 -19.52 3.01 18.36
CA ALA A 250 -20.65 3.40 19.20
C ALA A 250 -21.27 2.18 19.88
N ASP A 251 -21.50 1.08 19.15
CA ASP A 251 -22.07 -0.16 19.67
C ASP A 251 -21.14 -0.83 20.71
N LEU A 252 -19.84 -0.92 20.44
CA LEU A 252 -18.86 -1.51 21.34
C LEU A 252 -18.63 -0.72 22.61
N THR A 253 -18.82 0.59 22.56
CA THR A 253 -18.62 1.48 23.73
C THR A 253 -19.89 1.72 24.53
N SER A 254 -21.07 1.48 23.95
CA SER A 254 -22.37 1.71 24.60
C SER A 254 -22.66 0.71 25.73
N ARG A 255 -22.08 -0.49 25.69
CA ARG A 255 -22.30 -1.57 26.64
C ARG A 255 -20.98 -2.25 27.04
N PRO A 256 -20.10 -1.57 27.78
CA PRO A 256 -18.77 -2.10 28.12
C PRO A 256 -18.84 -3.42 28.93
N GLU A 257 -19.91 -3.64 29.70
CA GLU A 257 -20.14 -4.89 30.43
C GLU A 257 -20.43 -6.10 29.52
N ALA A 258 -20.87 -5.89 28.28
CA ALA A 258 -21.07 -6.97 27.33
C ALA A 258 -19.73 -7.64 26.97
N ALA A 259 -18.66 -6.86 26.87
CA ALA A 259 -17.30 -7.35 26.61
C ALA A 259 -16.78 -8.30 27.71
N LEU A 260 -17.30 -8.19 28.93
CA LEU A 260 -16.94 -9.09 30.02
C LEU A 260 -17.59 -10.49 29.89
N LYS A 261 -18.65 -10.60 29.09
CA LYS A 261 -19.41 -11.83 28.90
C LYS A 261 -19.04 -12.56 27.60
N ASP A 262 -18.66 -11.82 26.58
CA ASP A 262 -18.29 -12.36 25.26
C ASP A 262 -16.77 -12.20 25.01
N PRO A 263 -16.01 -13.29 25.15
CA PRO A 263 -14.57 -13.27 24.89
C PRO A 263 -14.22 -12.95 23.42
N LEU A 264 -15.17 -13.06 22.49
CA LEU A 264 -14.97 -12.74 21.07
C LEU A 264 -15.06 -11.25 20.77
N THR A 265 -15.46 -10.42 21.72
CA THR A 265 -15.48 -8.94 21.57
C THR A 265 -14.13 -8.36 21.12
N ILE A 266 -13.03 -9.03 21.43
CA ILE A 266 -11.69 -8.65 20.93
C ILE A 266 -11.64 -8.71 19.40
N LEU A 267 -12.30 -9.68 18.77
CA LEU A 267 -12.37 -9.80 17.31
C LEU A 267 -13.15 -8.62 16.69
N ASP A 268 -14.22 -8.16 17.39
CA ASP A 268 -14.98 -7.00 16.94
C ASP A 268 -14.12 -5.73 16.93
N TRP A 269 -13.28 -5.55 17.94
CA TRP A 269 -12.31 -4.45 17.96
C TRP A 269 -11.29 -4.56 16.83
N VAL A 270 -10.75 -5.74 16.54
CA VAL A 270 -9.81 -5.96 15.43
C VAL A 270 -10.49 -5.66 14.09
N ASN A 271 -11.71 -6.15 13.90
CA ASN A 271 -12.51 -5.86 12.71
C ASN A 271 -12.76 -4.35 12.57
N LEU A 272 -13.16 -3.68 13.66
CA LEU A 272 -13.37 -2.23 13.68
C LEU A 272 -12.13 -1.45 13.23
N TYR A 273 -10.95 -1.78 13.76
CA TYR A 273 -9.71 -1.09 13.37
C TYR A 273 -9.39 -1.29 11.89
N ALA A 274 -9.54 -2.51 11.38
CA ALA A 274 -9.32 -2.79 9.95
C ALA A 274 -10.32 -2.06 9.05
N LEU A 275 -11.61 -2.06 9.42
CA LEU A 275 -12.65 -1.34 8.69
C LEU A 275 -12.38 0.16 8.69
N ALA A 276 -12.06 0.75 9.85
CA ALA A 276 -11.79 2.19 9.99
C ALA A 276 -10.70 2.66 9.02
N VAL A 277 -9.57 1.93 8.97
CA VAL A 277 -8.47 2.25 8.04
C VAL A 277 -8.88 2.08 6.59
N ASN A 278 -9.59 1.00 6.25
CA ASN A 278 -9.97 0.75 4.86
C ASN A 278 -11.06 1.69 4.35
N GLU A 279 -11.97 2.12 5.19
CA GLU A 279 -12.96 3.14 4.86
C GLU A 279 -12.29 4.50 4.63
N GLU A 280 -11.27 4.86 5.40
CA GLU A 280 -10.43 6.02 5.14
C GLU A 280 -9.65 5.87 3.85
N ASN A 281 -9.05 4.71 3.60
CA ASN A 281 -8.38 4.43 2.34
C ASN A 281 -9.32 4.59 1.14
N ALA A 282 -10.50 3.98 1.21
CA ALA A 282 -11.51 4.05 0.13
C ALA A 282 -12.00 5.48 -0.13
N ALA A 283 -12.02 6.32 0.89
CA ALA A 283 -12.42 7.72 0.79
C ALA A 283 -11.31 8.67 0.32
N GLY A 284 -10.09 8.17 0.09
CA GLY A 284 -8.94 8.99 -0.30
C GLY A 284 -8.23 9.68 0.87
N GLY A 285 -8.48 9.24 2.09
CA GLY A 285 -7.84 9.74 3.31
C GLY A 285 -6.37 9.37 3.43
N ARG A 286 -5.69 9.92 4.45
CA ARG A 286 -4.30 9.62 4.80
C ARG A 286 -4.20 8.19 5.33
N VAL A 287 -3.33 7.39 4.73
CA VAL A 287 -3.07 6.00 5.15
C VAL A 287 -1.58 5.69 5.09
N VAL A 288 -1.19 4.60 5.74
CA VAL A 288 0.14 3.98 5.53
C VAL A 288 -0.02 2.81 4.57
N THR A 289 0.69 2.84 3.46
CA THR A 289 0.82 1.68 2.57
C THR A 289 1.51 0.54 3.34
N ALA A 290 0.92 -0.68 3.41
CA ALA A 290 1.42 -1.75 4.27
C ALA A 290 1.03 -3.18 3.78
N PRO A 291 1.68 -3.78 2.78
CA PRO A 291 2.65 -3.22 1.85
C PRO A 291 1.99 -2.46 0.68
N THR A 292 0.65 -2.54 0.55
CA THR A 292 -0.17 -1.83 -0.43
C THR A 292 -1.32 -1.08 0.24
N ASN A 293 -1.96 -0.17 -0.46
CA ASN A 293 -3.15 0.51 0.04
C ASN A 293 -4.36 -0.44 0.14
N GLY A 294 -4.46 -1.41 -0.78
CA GLY A 294 -5.54 -2.42 -0.74
C GLY A 294 -5.54 -3.28 0.53
N ALA A 295 -4.39 -3.40 1.18
CA ALA A 295 -4.20 -4.15 2.44
C ALA A 295 -3.85 -3.26 3.64
N ALA A 296 -4.02 -1.94 3.53
CA ALA A 296 -3.56 -0.97 4.54
C ALA A 296 -4.18 -1.13 5.93
N GLY A 297 -5.29 -1.85 6.06
CA GLY A 297 -5.98 -2.04 7.34
C GLY A 297 -5.43 -3.17 8.21
N ILE A 298 -4.72 -4.15 7.63
CA ILE A 298 -4.32 -5.36 8.37
C ILE A 298 -3.29 -5.04 9.45
N ILE A 299 -2.15 -4.46 9.07
CA ILE A 299 -1.05 -4.16 10.00
C ILE A 299 -1.48 -3.18 11.10
N PRO A 300 -2.16 -2.06 10.82
CA PRO A 300 -2.66 -1.18 11.88
C PRO A 300 -3.64 -1.89 12.83
N ALA A 301 -4.54 -2.74 12.33
CA ALA A 301 -5.48 -3.46 13.17
C ALA A 301 -4.77 -4.43 14.13
N VAL A 302 -3.75 -5.16 13.65
CA VAL A 302 -2.97 -6.07 14.48
C VAL A 302 -2.06 -5.30 15.46
N LEU A 303 -1.52 -4.14 15.08
CA LEU A 303 -0.78 -3.26 16.00
C LEU A 303 -1.68 -2.68 17.09
N HIS A 304 -2.91 -2.27 16.76
CA HIS A 304 -3.89 -1.84 17.78
C HIS A 304 -4.28 -3.00 18.71
N TYR A 305 -4.40 -4.23 18.17
CA TYR A 305 -4.58 -5.41 19.02
C TYR A 305 -3.39 -5.59 19.97
N TYR A 306 -2.15 -5.48 19.49
CA TYR A 306 -0.96 -5.54 20.32
C TYR A 306 -1.00 -4.47 21.41
N ASP A 307 -1.16 -3.21 21.02
CA ASP A 307 -1.13 -2.05 21.93
C ASP A 307 -2.23 -2.08 23.00
N ARG A 308 -3.42 -2.55 22.66
CA ARG A 308 -4.61 -2.48 23.51
C ARG A 308 -4.91 -3.73 24.33
N PHE A 309 -4.55 -4.92 23.82
CA PHE A 309 -5.00 -6.18 24.39
C PHE A 309 -3.85 -7.12 24.81
N VAL A 310 -2.60 -6.82 24.44
CA VAL A 310 -1.47 -7.64 24.88
C VAL A 310 -0.88 -7.06 26.18
N PRO A 311 -0.87 -7.82 27.27
CA PRO A 311 -0.25 -7.35 28.51
C PRO A 311 1.25 -7.05 28.32
N GLY A 312 1.71 -5.91 28.80
CA GLY A 312 3.10 -5.49 28.67
C GLY A 312 3.48 -4.90 27.30
N ALA A 313 2.49 -4.65 26.44
CA ALA A 313 2.73 -3.93 25.18
C ALA A 313 3.44 -2.59 25.43
N ASN A 314 4.40 -2.28 24.57
CA ASN A 314 5.21 -1.07 24.69
C ASN A 314 5.74 -0.62 23.32
N GLU A 315 6.36 0.56 23.29
CA GLU A 315 6.89 1.16 22.06
C GLU A 315 7.94 0.29 21.37
N GLN A 316 8.84 -0.36 22.13
CA GLN A 316 9.85 -1.24 21.54
C GLN A 316 9.22 -2.42 20.81
N GLY A 317 8.14 -2.99 21.36
CA GLY A 317 7.39 -4.04 20.68
C GLY A 317 6.74 -3.57 19.38
N VAL A 318 6.24 -2.34 19.32
CA VAL A 318 5.73 -1.74 18.05
C VAL A 318 6.87 -1.62 17.04
N MET A 319 8.05 -1.16 17.44
CA MET A 319 9.22 -1.08 16.56
C MET A 319 9.65 -2.47 16.07
N ASN A 320 9.74 -3.44 16.98
CA ASN A 320 10.06 -4.83 16.63
C ASN A 320 9.06 -5.42 15.64
N PHE A 321 7.77 -5.14 15.84
CA PHE A 321 6.70 -5.52 14.91
C PHE A 321 6.96 -4.96 13.51
N LEU A 322 7.14 -3.65 13.37
CA LEU A 322 7.30 -2.99 12.07
C LEU A 322 8.57 -3.45 11.34
N LEU A 323 9.68 -3.56 12.04
CA LEU A 323 10.95 -4.04 11.48
C LEU A 323 10.84 -5.49 11.00
N THR A 324 10.24 -6.37 11.81
CA THR A 324 10.04 -7.79 11.45
C THR A 324 9.07 -7.93 10.29
N ALA A 325 7.95 -7.20 10.32
CA ALA A 325 6.98 -7.17 9.24
C ALA A 325 7.62 -6.70 7.92
N ALA A 326 8.51 -5.69 7.97
CA ALA A 326 9.26 -5.23 6.81
C ALA A 326 10.18 -6.32 6.25
N ALA A 327 10.94 -7.04 7.09
CA ALA A 327 11.78 -8.15 6.63
C ALA A 327 10.98 -9.18 5.83
N ILE A 328 9.81 -9.58 6.35
CA ILE A 328 8.91 -10.52 5.68
C ILE A 328 8.39 -9.92 4.36
N GLY A 329 7.97 -8.67 4.36
CA GLY A 329 7.49 -7.98 3.16
C GLY A 329 8.54 -7.88 2.04
N ILE A 330 9.81 -7.69 2.41
CA ILE A 330 10.96 -7.69 1.48
C ILE A 330 11.06 -9.04 0.78
N LEU A 331 10.96 -10.16 1.51
CA LEU A 331 11.03 -11.49 0.93
C LEU A 331 9.95 -11.70 -0.14
N TYR A 332 8.73 -11.25 0.09
CA TYR A 332 7.65 -11.31 -0.91
C TYR A 332 7.91 -10.41 -2.11
N LYS A 333 8.37 -9.18 -1.87
CA LYS A 333 8.66 -8.22 -2.92
C LYS A 333 9.74 -8.72 -3.87
N GLU A 334 10.81 -9.34 -3.33
CA GLU A 334 11.96 -9.81 -4.12
C GLU A 334 11.72 -11.17 -4.79
N ASN A 335 11.00 -12.08 -4.14
CA ASN A 335 10.87 -13.46 -4.60
C ASN A 335 9.52 -13.78 -5.27
N ALA A 336 8.54 -12.89 -5.17
CA ALA A 336 7.23 -13.04 -5.78
C ALA A 336 6.71 -11.70 -6.29
N SER A 337 5.70 -11.14 -5.62
CA SER A 337 5.15 -9.80 -5.88
C SER A 337 4.29 -9.34 -4.71
N ILE A 338 4.20 -8.01 -4.52
CA ILE A 338 3.27 -7.36 -3.61
C ILE A 338 2.15 -6.62 -4.37
N SER A 339 1.89 -6.98 -5.64
CA SER A 339 0.92 -6.31 -6.51
C SER A 339 -0.29 -7.20 -6.79
N GLY A 340 -1.49 -6.69 -6.51
CA GLY A 340 -2.75 -7.37 -6.87
C GLY A 340 -2.93 -7.55 -8.38
N ALA A 341 -2.38 -6.64 -9.18
CA ALA A 341 -2.39 -6.71 -10.63
C ALA A 341 -1.49 -7.82 -11.20
N GLU A 342 -0.50 -8.29 -10.44
CA GLU A 342 0.41 -9.35 -10.86
C GLU A 342 0.01 -10.73 -10.34
N VAL A 343 -0.36 -10.81 -9.04
CA VAL A 343 -0.58 -12.09 -8.37
C VAL A 343 -1.92 -12.19 -7.64
N GLY A 344 -2.85 -11.25 -7.83
CA GLY A 344 -4.11 -11.20 -7.09
C GLY A 344 -3.97 -10.67 -5.65
N CYS A 345 -5.04 -10.72 -4.87
CA CYS A 345 -5.04 -10.25 -3.48
C CYS A 345 -4.18 -11.10 -2.53
N GLN A 346 -3.71 -12.29 -2.92
CA GLN A 346 -2.68 -12.99 -2.15
C GLN A 346 -1.39 -12.14 -2.02
N GLY A 347 -1.06 -11.31 -3.03
CA GLY A 347 0.06 -10.37 -3.01
C GLY A 347 -0.18 -9.12 -2.14
N GLU A 348 -1.41 -8.81 -1.81
CA GLU A 348 -1.77 -7.67 -0.96
C GLU A 348 -2.18 -8.12 0.43
N VAL A 349 -3.40 -8.67 0.56
CA VAL A 349 -3.98 -9.15 1.82
C VAL A 349 -3.18 -10.31 2.40
N GLY A 350 -2.76 -11.27 1.56
CA GLY A 350 -1.96 -12.43 2.00
C GLY A 350 -0.61 -11.99 2.53
N VAL A 351 0.09 -11.11 1.81
CA VAL A 351 1.40 -10.58 2.25
C VAL A 351 1.25 -9.77 3.53
N ALA A 352 0.27 -8.86 3.62
CA ALA A 352 0.03 -8.08 4.84
C ALA A 352 -0.34 -8.98 6.05
N CYS A 353 -1.11 -10.05 5.83
CA CYS A 353 -1.43 -11.04 6.86
C CYS A 353 -0.16 -11.75 7.36
N SER A 354 0.70 -12.21 6.45
CA SER A 354 1.99 -12.84 6.76
C SER A 354 2.92 -11.88 7.51
N MET A 355 3.05 -10.64 7.04
CA MET A 355 3.83 -9.58 7.70
C MET A 355 3.34 -9.30 9.11
N ALA A 356 2.01 -9.19 9.29
CA ALA A 356 1.40 -8.89 10.58
C ALA A 356 1.51 -10.08 11.55
N ALA A 357 1.39 -11.32 11.07
CA ALA A 357 1.55 -12.51 11.89
C ALA A 357 2.97 -12.64 12.45
N GLY A 358 3.97 -12.51 11.59
CA GLY A 358 5.37 -12.51 12.02
C GLY A 358 5.72 -11.32 12.90
N GLY A 359 5.24 -10.10 12.53
CA GLY A 359 5.44 -8.89 13.33
C GLY A 359 4.86 -9.00 14.74
N LEU A 360 3.63 -9.51 14.88
CA LEU A 360 3.01 -9.74 16.19
C LEU A 360 3.78 -10.78 17.01
N THR A 361 4.20 -11.88 16.38
CA THR A 361 4.98 -12.94 17.04
C THR A 361 6.29 -12.39 17.60
N ALA A 362 7.00 -11.54 16.84
CA ALA A 362 8.21 -10.88 17.30
C ALA A 362 7.93 -9.88 18.45
N ALA A 363 6.85 -9.09 18.34
CA ALA A 363 6.49 -8.09 19.34
C ALA A 363 6.16 -8.69 20.71
N VAL A 364 5.62 -9.92 20.74
CA VAL A 364 5.31 -10.65 21.99
C VAL A 364 6.45 -11.57 22.46
N GLY A 365 7.63 -11.49 21.83
CA GLY A 365 8.82 -12.22 22.26
C GLY A 365 8.96 -13.64 21.72
N GLY A 366 8.28 -13.99 20.64
CA GLY A 366 8.46 -15.26 19.95
C GLY A 366 9.87 -15.45 19.38
N SER A 367 10.32 -16.69 19.29
CA SER A 367 11.61 -17.03 18.68
C SER A 367 11.63 -16.72 17.17
N VAL A 368 12.82 -16.60 16.59
CA VAL A 368 13.00 -16.34 15.16
C VAL A 368 12.28 -17.38 14.29
N THR A 369 12.33 -18.66 14.70
CA THR A 369 11.63 -19.75 14.01
C THR A 369 10.12 -19.69 14.18
N GLN A 370 9.61 -19.29 15.35
CA GLN A 370 8.18 -19.04 15.54
C GLN A 370 7.67 -17.85 14.70
N VAL A 371 8.49 -16.81 14.53
CA VAL A 371 8.18 -15.67 13.65
C VAL A 371 8.03 -16.12 12.20
N GLU A 372 8.97 -16.92 11.71
CA GLU A 372 8.93 -17.45 10.34
C GLU A 372 7.71 -18.37 10.13
N ASN A 373 7.43 -19.26 11.09
CA ASN A 373 6.26 -20.13 11.06
C ASN A 373 4.93 -19.33 11.08
N ALA A 374 4.83 -18.28 11.90
CA ALA A 374 3.65 -17.42 11.91
C ALA A 374 3.42 -16.74 10.54
N ALA A 375 4.49 -16.27 9.93
CA ALA A 375 4.44 -15.63 8.61
C ALA A 375 4.03 -16.62 7.51
N GLU A 376 4.53 -17.84 7.56
CA GLU A 376 4.17 -18.93 6.67
C GLU A 376 2.68 -19.27 6.80
N ILE A 377 2.18 -19.56 8.02
CA ILE A 377 0.76 -19.84 8.28
C ILE A 377 -0.13 -18.70 7.77
N GLY A 378 0.29 -17.45 8.00
CA GLY A 378 -0.44 -16.27 7.53
C GLY A 378 -0.63 -16.24 6.02
N MET A 379 0.37 -16.65 5.24
CA MET A 379 0.27 -16.66 3.78
C MET A 379 -0.43 -17.91 3.25
N GLU A 380 -0.13 -19.10 3.75
CA GLU A 380 -0.70 -20.33 3.18
C GLU A 380 -2.23 -20.31 3.15
N HIS A 381 -2.86 -19.68 4.16
CA HIS A 381 -4.30 -19.51 4.26
C HIS A 381 -4.88 -18.36 3.41
N ASN A 382 -4.04 -17.70 2.59
CA ASN A 382 -4.42 -16.67 1.63
C ASN A 382 -4.00 -17.01 0.19
N LEU A 383 -3.40 -18.18 -0.06
CA LEU A 383 -3.03 -18.65 -1.40
C LEU A 383 -4.26 -18.73 -2.31
N GLY A 384 -4.10 -18.30 -3.55
CA GLY A 384 -5.17 -18.32 -4.55
C GLY A 384 -6.17 -17.17 -4.43
N LEU A 385 -6.02 -16.23 -3.48
CA LEU A 385 -6.94 -15.11 -3.29
C LEU A 385 -6.90 -14.16 -4.50
N THR A 386 -8.02 -14.06 -5.21
CA THR A 386 -8.18 -13.22 -6.40
C THR A 386 -8.27 -11.74 -6.05
N CYS A 387 -7.97 -10.86 -7.02
CA CYS A 387 -8.22 -9.43 -6.91
C CYS A 387 -9.33 -9.02 -7.88
N ASP A 388 -10.55 -8.98 -7.38
CA ASP A 388 -11.80 -8.83 -8.14
C ASP A 388 -12.75 -7.78 -7.52
N PRO A 389 -12.27 -6.53 -7.31
CA PRO A 389 -13.05 -5.50 -6.65
C PRO A 389 -14.25 -5.08 -7.51
N ILE A 390 -15.42 -4.97 -6.87
CA ILE A 390 -16.67 -4.56 -7.52
C ILE A 390 -16.54 -3.12 -8.02
N GLY A 391 -16.90 -2.89 -9.26
CA GLY A 391 -16.78 -1.57 -9.90
C GLY A 391 -15.34 -1.05 -10.01
N GLY A 392 -14.33 -1.89 -9.75
CA GLY A 392 -12.92 -1.48 -9.68
C GLY A 392 -12.59 -0.62 -8.46
N LEU A 393 -13.43 -0.62 -7.43
CA LEU A 393 -13.27 0.20 -6.24
C LEU A 393 -12.66 -0.61 -5.09
N VAL A 394 -11.71 -0.02 -4.36
CA VAL A 394 -11.08 -0.63 -3.17
C VAL A 394 -12.07 -0.56 -1.99
N GLN A 395 -13.24 -1.17 -2.15
CA GLN A 395 -14.34 -1.21 -1.18
C GLN A 395 -14.77 -2.64 -0.90
N ILE A 396 -15.52 -3.26 -1.80
CA ILE A 396 -15.99 -4.62 -1.68
C ILE A 396 -15.28 -5.51 -2.72
N PRO A 397 -14.63 -6.60 -2.30
CA PRO A 397 -14.55 -7.16 -0.95
C PRO A 397 -13.35 -6.70 -0.11
N CYS A 398 -12.60 -5.66 -0.55
CA CYS A 398 -11.31 -5.30 0.05
C CYS A 398 -11.42 -4.97 1.54
N ILE A 399 -12.46 -4.23 1.95
CA ILE A 399 -12.66 -3.82 3.35
C ILE A 399 -12.80 -5.05 4.25
N GLU A 400 -13.67 -6.00 3.89
CA GLU A 400 -13.88 -7.24 4.65
C GLU A 400 -12.65 -8.15 4.63
N ARG A 401 -11.96 -8.25 3.48
CA ARG A 401 -10.72 -9.05 3.38
C ARG A 401 -9.62 -8.56 4.33
N ASN A 402 -9.54 -7.26 4.59
CA ASN A 402 -8.60 -6.72 5.57
C ASN A 402 -8.98 -7.12 7.00
N ALA A 403 -10.25 -7.03 7.38
CA ALA A 403 -10.72 -7.47 8.68
C ALA A 403 -10.42 -8.96 8.91
N MET A 404 -10.78 -9.80 7.93
CA MET A 404 -10.46 -11.23 7.97
C MET A 404 -8.96 -11.52 8.00
N GLY A 405 -8.16 -10.77 7.23
CA GLY A 405 -6.70 -10.88 7.21
C GLY A 405 -6.06 -10.53 8.54
N ALA A 406 -6.56 -9.51 9.23
CA ALA A 406 -6.08 -9.13 10.55
C ALA A 406 -6.35 -10.20 11.61
N VAL A 407 -7.57 -10.77 11.62
CA VAL A 407 -7.94 -11.88 12.51
C VAL A 407 -7.09 -13.13 12.23
N LYS A 408 -6.90 -13.48 10.94
CA LYS A 408 -6.04 -14.60 10.54
C LYS A 408 -4.59 -14.39 11.03
N ALA A 409 -4.04 -13.17 10.91
CA ALA A 409 -2.68 -12.86 11.36
C ALA A 409 -2.51 -13.08 12.87
N ILE A 410 -3.47 -12.61 13.67
CA ILE A 410 -3.46 -12.84 15.13
C ILE A 410 -3.54 -14.34 15.43
N ASN A 411 -4.41 -15.08 14.74
CA ASN A 411 -4.54 -16.51 14.96
C ASN A 411 -3.27 -17.27 14.52
N ALA A 412 -2.66 -16.93 13.40
CA ALA A 412 -1.39 -17.50 12.93
C ALA A 412 -0.26 -17.29 13.95
N SER A 413 -0.11 -16.08 14.47
CA SER A 413 0.82 -15.77 15.55
C SER A 413 0.57 -16.64 16.79
N ARG A 414 -0.69 -16.76 17.22
CA ARG A 414 -1.06 -17.58 18.39
C ARG A 414 -0.76 -19.08 18.19
N MET A 415 -0.97 -19.60 16.97
CA MET A 415 -0.65 -20.98 16.63
C MET A 415 0.86 -21.21 16.69
N ALA A 416 1.65 -20.37 16.05
CA ALA A 416 3.11 -20.48 16.02
C ALA A 416 3.73 -20.38 17.41
N LEU A 417 3.24 -19.50 18.28
CA LEU A 417 3.69 -19.34 19.67
C LEU A 417 3.38 -20.55 20.57
N ARG A 418 2.45 -21.43 20.18
CA ARG A 418 2.16 -22.68 20.91
C ARG A 418 3.09 -23.83 20.50
N GLY A 419 3.74 -23.71 19.34
CA GLY A 419 4.73 -24.66 18.85
C GLY A 419 6.17 -24.28 19.27
N ASP A 420 7.11 -25.14 18.92
CA ASP A 420 8.54 -24.94 19.12
C ASP A 420 9.23 -24.22 17.93
N GLY A 421 8.47 -23.81 16.92
CA GLY A 421 8.94 -23.19 15.69
C GLY A 421 9.38 -24.20 14.62
N GLN A 422 9.32 -25.50 14.86
CA GLN A 422 9.58 -26.51 13.83
C GLN A 422 8.28 -26.77 13.02
N HIS A 423 8.41 -26.74 11.70
CA HIS A 423 7.30 -26.94 10.78
C HIS A 423 7.76 -27.47 9.43
N THR A 424 6.83 -28.05 8.68
CA THR A 424 7.15 -28.80 7.43
C THR A 424 7.29 -27.89 6.21
N VAL A 425 6.47 -26.84 6.15
CA VAL A 425 6.42 -25.89 5.01
C VAL A 425 7.13 -24.61 5.42
N SER A 426 8.25 -24.29 4.77
CA SER A 426 8.95 -23.03 5.05
C SER A 426 8.29 -21.84 4.38
N LEU A 427 8.53 -20.63 4.89
CA LEU A 427 8.08 -19.38 4.29
C LEU A 427 8.55 -19.24 2.84
N ASP A 428 9.76 -19.69 2.50
CA ASP A 428 10.27 -19.67 1.11
C ASP A 428 9.42 -20.54 0.17
N LYS A 429 8.95 -21.70 0.64
CA LYS A 429 8.05 -22.57 -0.14
C LYS A 429 6.69 -21.92 -0.39
N VAL A 430 6.15 -21.26 0.62
CA VAL A 430 4.87 -20.55 0.50
C VAL A 430 5.00 -19.34 -0.43
N ILE A 431 6.08 -18.58 -0.34
CA ILE A 431 6.37 -17.46 -1.27
C ILE A 431 6.47 -17.96 -2.71
N LYS A 432 7.18 -19.08 -2.93
CA LYS A 432 7.26 -19.71 -4.25
C LYS A 432 5.89 -20.16 -4.74
N THR A 433 5.10 -20.81 -3.89
CA THR A 433 3.73 -21.25 -4.23
C THR A 433 2.84 -20.06 -4.59
N MET A 434 2.92 -18.96 -3.83
CA MET A 434 2.19 -17.73 -4.14
C MET A 434 2.56 -17.19 -5.52
N ARG A 435 3.85 -17.16 -5.88
CA ARG A 435 4.31 -16.73 -7.20
C ARG A 435 3.78 -17.63 -8.30
N ASP A 436 3.87 -18.95 -8.12
CA ASP A 436 3.43 -19.92 -9.12
C ASP A 436 1.91 -19.85 -9.30
N THR A 437 1.12 -19.84 -8.22
CA THR A 437 -0.33 -19.62 -8.25
C THR A 437 -0.70 -18.29 -8.92
N GLY A 438 0.07 -17.24 -8.66
CA GLY A 438 -0.11 -15.94 -9.33
C GLY A 438 0.10 -16.01 -10.84
N ARG A 439 1.05 -16.80 -11.32
CA ARG A 439 1.25 -17.03 -12.77
C ARG A 439 0.09 -17.80 -13.39
N ASP A 440 -0.43 -18.80 -12.70
CA ASP A 440 -1.53 -19.63 -13.18
C ASP A 440 -2.88 -18.89 -13.11
N MET A 441 -2.99 -17.86 -12.28
CA MET A 441 -4.19 -17.04 -12.16
C MET A 441 -4.45 -16.28 -13.47
N GLN A 442 -5.66 -16.42 -14.02
CA GLN A 442 -6.07 -15.70 -15.22
C GLN A 442 -6.15 -14.19 -14.99
N ASP A 443 -5.81 -13.37 -15.98
CA ASP A 443 -5.79 -11.91 -15.90
C ASP A 443 -7.11 -11.29 -15.42
N LYS A 444 -8.25 -11.92 -15.71
CA LYS A 444 -9.58 -11.45 -15.25
C LYS A 444 -9.73 -11.41 -13.72
N TYR A 445 -8.84 -12.11 -12.98
CA TYR A 445 -8.81 -12.16 -11.52
C TYR A 445 -7.70 -11.29 -10.90
N LYS A 446 -7.02 -10.46 -11.72
CA LYS A 446 -5.87 -9.65 -11.32
C LYS A 446 -6.17 -8.15 -11.45
N GLU A 447 -7.00 -7.61 -10.57
CA GLU A 447 -7.33 -6.17 -10.51
C GLU A 447 -7.90 -5.59 -11.83
N THR A 448 -8.63 -6.41 -12.60
CA THR A 448 -9.21 -5.98 -13.89
C THR A 448 -10.72 -5.72 -13.82
N SER A 449 -11.39 -6.13 -12.74
CA SER A 449 -12.85 -6.13 -12.59
C SER A 449 -13.61 -6.85 -13.73
N ARG A 450 -12.95 -7.84 -14.36
CA ARG A 450 -13.51 -8.62 -15.49
C ARG A 450 -13.91 -10.05 -15.10
N GLY A 451 -13.79 -10.41 -13.83
CA GLY A 451 -14.08 -11.75 -13.32
C GLY A 451 -14.38 -11.74 -11.83
N GLY A 452 -14.67 -12.89 -11.26
CA GLY A 452 -14.94 -13.07 -9.86
C GLY A 452 -16.15 -12.29 -9.37
N LEU A 453 -16.06 -11.70 -8.19
CA LEU A 453 -17.15 -10.93 -7.58
C LEU A 453 -17.55 -9.72 -8.43
N ALA A 454 -16.59 -9.10 -9.12
CA ALA A 454 -16.85 -7.90 -9.93
C ALA A 454 -17.93 -8.08 -11.03
N VAL A 455 -18.12 -9.31 -11.53
CA VAL A 455 -19.07 -9.62 -12.60
C VAL A 455 -20.27 -10.44 -12.12
N ASN A 456 -20.25 -10.91 -10.87
CA ASN A 456 -21.31 -11.75 -10.29
C ASN A 456 -22.25 -10.99 -9.35
N VAL A 457 -22.00 -9.70 -9.14
CA VAL A 457 -22.92 -8.81 -8.44
C VAL A 457 -23.84 -8.20 -9.48
N ILE A 458 -25.11 -8.51 -9.40
CA ILE A 458 -26.14 -7.89 -10.26
C ILE A 458 -26.33 -6.48 -9.74
N GLU A 459 -26.01 -5.47 -10.58
CA GLU A 459 -26.43 -4.11 -10.33
C GLU A 459 -27.95 -4.04 -10.50
N CYS A 460 -28.67 -3.87 -9.39
CA CYS A 460 -30.11 -3.57 -9.40
C CYS A 460 -30.32 -2.06 -9.53
#